data_847aff6a9a3319c38cd1108272a2326e
#
_entry.id   847aff6a9a3319c38cd1108272a2326e
#
_cell.length_a   1.000
_cell.length_b   1.000
_cell.length_c   1.000
_cell.angle_alpha   90.00
_cell.angle_beta   90.00
_cell.angle_gamma   90.00
#
_symmetry.space_group_name_H-M   'P 1'
#
loop_
_entity.id
_entity.type
_entity.pdbx_description
1 polymer ?
#
loop_
_entity_poly.entity_id
_entity_poly.type
_entity_poly.pdbx_seq_one_letter_code
_entity_poly.pdbx_strand_id
1 'polypeptide(L)'
;WRITQILNTHEHFDHIDGNQAMVAATGAVVLAHANAADKIAGMDAGLQAGATVTVGRSVALEVLDTPGHTMSHICLFKKTGIPALFSGDTLFNAGVGHCHSGGAPEVLYRTAVEQLAGLPDNTMVYPGHDYIVNNLRFTLDREPGNQVAQKLLAEVERQDPNQALITDMALEKQINTFFRLDSVEVIANLRRSFPDMPANPGPETVFLALRQLRNSW
;
A
#
# COMPACT_ATOMS: atom_id res chain seq x y z
N TRP A 1 -25.00 12.85 6.03
CA TRP A 1 -23.59 13.06 6.27
C TRP A 1 -23.16 14.40 5.67
N ARG A 2 -22.22 15.08 6.33
CA ARG A 2 -21.57 16.29 5.82
C ARG A 2 -20.08 15.99 5.63
N ILE A 3 -19.58 16.16 4.41
CA ILE A 3 -18.15 16.05 4.11
C ILE A 3 -17.48 17.36 4.54
N THR A 4 -16.49 17.27 5.41
CA THR A 4 -15.77 18.43 5.96
C THR A 4 -14.28 18.39 5.67
N GLN A 5 -13.75 17.23 5.28
CA GLN A 5 -12.33 17.00 5.01
C GLN A 5 -12.16 16.07 3.82
N ILE A 6 -11.14 16.31 3.03
CA ILE A 6 -10.60 15.43 2.00
C ILE A 6 -9.19 15.08 2.45
N LEU A 7 -8.89 13.78 2.55
CA LEU A 7 -7.59 13.28 2.97
C LEU A 7 -6.93 12.57 1.78
N ASN A 8 -5.95 13.20 1.16
CA ASN A 8 -5.19 12.57 0.08
C ASN A 8 -3.98 11.83 0.66
N THR A 9 -3.82 10.57 0.28
CA THR A 9 -2.65 9.78 0.66
C THR A 9 -1.39 10.24 -0.05
N HIS A 10 -1.51 10.67 -1.31
CA HIS A 10 -0.40 11.16 -2.13
C HIS A 10 -0.91 12.00 -3.31
N GLU A 11 0.01 12.52 -4.11
CA GLU A 11 -0.21 13.52 -5.15
C GLU A 11 -0.55 12.98 -6.54
N HIS A 12 -0.69 11.68 -6.77
CA HIS A 12 -1.02 11.18 -8.10
C HIS A 12 -2.43 11.62 -8.53
N PHE A 13 -2.56 11.83 -9.82
CA PHE A 13 -3.76 12.44 -10.43
C PHE A 13 -5.06 11.73 -10.05
N ASP A 14 -5.08 10.42 -10.11
CA ASP A 14 -6.24 9.57 -9.81
C ASP A 14 -6.66 9.60 -8.33
N HIS A 15 -5.83 10.18 -7.45
CA HIS A 15 -6.16 10.40 -6.03
C HIS A 15 -6.56 11.84 -5.70
N ILE A 16 -6.31 12.81 -6.60
CA ILE A 16 -6.55 14.24 -6.31
C ILE A 16 -7.48 14.92 -7.31
N ASP A 17 -7.76 14.31 -8.46
CA ASP A 17 -8.54 14.94 -9.54
C ASP A 17 -9.95 15.39 -9.09
N GLY A 18 -10.57 14.67 -8.17
CA GLY A 18 -11.85 15.01 -7.59
C GLY A 18 -11.85 16.16 -6.57
N ASN A 19 -10.68 16.62 -6.09
CA ASN A 19 -10.59 17.56 -4.97
C ASN A 19 -11.35 18.86 -5.23
N GLN A 20 -11.10 19.52 -6.36
CA GLN A 20 -11.72 20.82 -6.66
C GLN A 20 -13.24 20.72 -6.74
N ALA A 21 -13.77 19.69 -7.39
CA ALA A 21 -15.22 19.46 -7.48
C ALA A 21 -15.83 19.20 -6.11
N MET A 22 -15.17 18.40 -5.27
CA MET A 22 -15.63 18.11 -3.91
C MET A 22 -15.56 19.34 -3.01
N VAL A 23 -14.49 20.13 -3.08
CA VAL A 23 -14.38 21.41 -2.34
C VAL A 23 -15.49 22.36 -2.75
N ALA A 24 -15.73 22.55 -4.05
CA ALA A 24 -16.79 23.40 -4.56
C ALA A 24 -18.19 22.96 -4.08
N ALA A 25 -18.43 21.65 -4.01
CA ALA A 25 -19.71 21.08 -3.60
C ALA A 25 -19.95 21.10 -2.08
N THR A 26 -18.90 21.01 -1.27
CA THR A 26 -19.02 20.74 0.18
C THR A 26 -18.39 21.77 1.09
N GLY A 27 -17.44 22.57 0.58
CA GLY A 27 -16.58 23.44 1.38
C GLY A 27 -15.58 22.66 2.26
N ALA A 28 -15.28 21.41 1.91
CA ALA A 28 -14.33 20.58 2.65
C ALA A 28 -12.90 21.11 2.49
N VAL A 29 -12.09 20.97 3.55
CA VAL A 29 -10.65 21.28 3.53
C VAL A 29 -9.85 20.09 2.98
N VAL A 30 -8.80 20.38 2.22
CA VAL A 30 -7.90 19.37 1.63
C VAL A 30 -6.66 19.21 2.49
N LEU A 31 -6.43 18.02 2.97
CA LEU A 31 -5.28 17.64 3.81
C LEU A 31 -4.46 16.55 3.11
N ALA A 32 -3.15 16.71 3.08
CA ALA A 32 -2.22 15.74 2.51
C ALA A 32 -0.86 15.83 3.22
N HIS A 33 0.12 15.04 2.80
CA HIS A 33 1.49 15.15 3.30
C HIS A 33 2.03 16.58 3.15
N ALA A 34 2.75 17.10 4.15
CA ALA A 34 3.26 18.48 4.13
C ALA A 34 4.12 18.80 2.88
N ASN A 35 4.89 17.82 2.40
CA ASN A 35 5.72 17.97 1.19
C ASN A 35 4.93 17.85 -0.14
N ALA A 36 3.61 17.75 -0.10
CA ALA A 36 2.76 17.74 -1.28
C ALA A 36 2.12 19.12 -1.59
N ALA A 37 2.45 20.15 -0.83
CA ALA A 37 1.81 21.46 -0.90
C ALA A 37 1.93 22.14 -2.29
N ASP A 38 3.04 21.94 -2.99
CA ASP A 38 3.29 22.43 -4.34
C ASP A 38 2.78 21.50 -5.45
N LYS A 39 2.30 20.31 -5.09
CA LYS A 39 1.85 19.26 -6.00
C LYS A 39 0.32 19.08 -6.00
N ILE A 40 -0.35 19.44 -4.91
CA ILE A 40 -1.81 19.31 -4.75
C ILE A 40 -2.43 20.69 -4.72
N ALA A 41 -3.06 21.09 -5.82
CA ALA A 41 -3.71 22.37 -5.94
C ALA A 41 -4.86 22.53 -4.93
N GLY A 42 -4.86 23.63 -4.19
CA GLY A 42 -5.90 23.92 -3.19
C GLY A 42 -5.76 23.11 -1.89
N MET A 43 -4.58 22.58 -1.61
CA MET A 43 -4.27 21.96 -0.32
C MET A 43 -4.30 23.02 0.79
N ASP A 44 -5.12 22.78 1.83
CA ASP A 44 -5.31 23.73 2.94
C ASP A 44 -4.29 23.53 4.06
N ALA A 45 -3.91 22.29 4.36
CA ALA A 45 -2.94 22.00 5.41
C ALA A 45 -2.11 20.74 5.16
N GLY A 46 -0.82 20.80 5.57
CA GLY A 46 0.15 19.72 5.52
C GLY A 46 0.11 18.83 6.76
N LEU A 47 0.05 17.54 6.54
CA LEU A 47 0.14 16.52 7.58
C LEU A 47 1.59 16.02 7.70
N GLN A 48 2.00 15.68 8.93
CA GLN A 48 3.31 15.10 9.25
C GLN A 48 3.14 13.81 10.06
N ALA A 49 4.17 12.97 10.06
CA ALA A 49 4.21 11.76 10.87
C ALA A 49 3.82 12.03 12.33
N GLY A 50 2.98 11.18 12.90
CA GLY A 50 2.50 11.27 14.27
C GLY A 50 1.36 12.27 14.48
N ALA A 51 1.01 13.09 13.48
CA ALA A 51 -0.19 13.93 13.56
C ALA A 51 -1.45 13.05 13.67
N THR A 52 -2.50 13.60 14.27
CA THR A 52 -3.80 12.93 14.39
C THR A 52 -4.85 13.71 13.62
N VAL A 53 -5.54 13.04 12.71
CA VAL A 53 -6.72 13.57 12.03
C VAL A 53 -7.97 12.98 12.67
N THR A 54 -8.88 13.84 13.11
CA THR A 54 -10.14 13.41 13.69
C THR A 54 -11.24 13.41 12.63
N VAL A 55 -11.94 12.29 12.47
CA VAL A 55 -13.09 12.15 11.57
C VAL A 55 -14.36 12.02 12.42
N GLY A 56 -15.24 12.98 12.28
CA GLY A 56 -16.44 13.09 13.10
C GLY A 56 -16.10 13.28 14.57
N ARG A 57 -16.73 12.49 15.47
CA ARG A 57 -16.56 12.60 16.93
C ARG A 57 -15.78 11.44 17.55
N SER A 58 -15.58 10.36 16.83
CA SER A 58 -15.16 9.08 17.42
C SER A 58 -14.00 8.40 16.71
N VAL A 59 -13.60 8.86 15.53
CA VAL A 59 -12.50 8.24 14.78
C VAL A 59 -11.29 9.17 14.82
N ALA A 60 -10.18 8.64 15.31
CA ALA A 60 -8.86 9.28 15.26
C ALA A 60 -7.94 8.45 14.36
N LEU A 61 -7.34 9.09 13.37
CA LEU A 61 -6.41 8.51 12.41
C LEU A 61 -5.03 9.09 12.67
N GLU A 62 -4.07 8.27 13.00
CA GLU A 62 -2.67 8.66 13.07
C GLU A 62 -2.09 8.71 11.67
N VAL A 63 -1.33 9.75 11.39
CA VAL A 63 -0.59 9.92 10.14
C VAL A 63 0.72 9.16 10.23
N LEU A 64 0.93 8.19 9.35
CA LEU A 64 2.20 7.52 9.13
C LEU A 64 2.85 8.12 7.89
N ASP A 65 4.09 8.60 8.02
CA ASP A 65 4.90 8.99 6.86
C ASP A 65 5.36 7.71 6.15
N THR A 66 4.94 7.53 4.90
CA THR A 66 5.12 6.28 4.16
C THR A 66 5.65 6.52 2.75
N PRO A 67 6.82 7.19 2.62
CA PRO A 67 7.42 7.47 1.32
C PRO A 67 7.82 6.17 0.61
N GLY A 68 7.92 6.24 -0.71
CA GLY A 68 8.42 5.13 -1.55
C GLY A 68 7.66 4.96 -2.85
N HIS A 69 6.33 4.87 -2.83
CA HIS A 69 5.50 4.97 -4.03
C HIS A 69 5.58 6.39 -4.63
N THR A 70 5.35 7.40 -3.82
CA THR A 70 5.83 8.77 -3.99
C THR A 70 6.62 9.19 -2.75
N MET A 71 7.34 10.32 -2.81
CA MET A 71 8.09 10.81 -1.65
C MET A 71 7.24 11.66 -0.69
N SER A 72 6.00 11.96 -1.06
CA SER A 72 5.02 12.71 -0.26
C SER A 72 3.78 11.84 0.04
N HIS A 73 4.00 10.57 0.37
CA HIS A 73 2.93 9.62 0.67
C HIS A 73 2.70 9.48 2.17
N ILE A 74 1.43 9.43 2.59
CA ILE A 74 1.01 9.08 3.96
C ILE A 74 0.05 7.90 3.94
N CYS A 75 0.16 7.05 4.96
CA CYS A 75 -0.93 6.17 5.36
C CYS A 75 -1.65 6.75 6.57
N LEU A 76 -2.93 6.40 6.72
CA LEU A 76 -3.73 6.81 7.86
C LEU A 76 -4.07 5.57 8.68
N PHE A 77 -3.69 5.57 9.95
CA PHE A 77 -3.82 4.41 10.82
C PHE A 77 -4.80 4.66 11.98
N LYS A 78 -5.87 3.88 12.02
CA LYS A 78 -6.80 3.83 13.13
C LYS A 78 -6.36 2.77 14.13
N LYS A 79 -5.96 3.18 15.34
CA LYS A 79 -5.48 2.26 16.40
C LYS A 79 -6.58 1.66 17.27
N THR A 80 -7.70 2.37 17.43
CA THR A 80 -8.75 2.00 18.40
C THR A 80 -9.80 1.06 17.81
N GLY A 81 -10.31 0.13 18.62
CA GLY A 81 -11.23 -0.91 18.18
C GLY A 81 -10.54 -1.90 17.24
N ILE A 82 -11.17 -2.27 16.12
CA ILE A 82 -10.49 -3.03 15.07
C ILE A 82 -9.53 -2.08 14.38
N PRO A 83 -8.21 -2.34 14.42
CA PRO A 83 -7.23 -1.49 13.74
C PRO A 83 -7.46 -1.47 12.23
N ALA A 84 -7.19 -0.32 11.60
CA ALA A 84 -7.39 -0.17 10.15
C ALA A 84 -6.32 0.75 9.57
N LEU A 85 -5.74 0.35 8.44
CA LEU A 85 -4.76 1.10 7.68
C LEU A 85 -5.37 1.50 6.34
N PHE A 86 -5.48 2.80 6.10
CA PHE A 86 -5.74 3.35 4.78
C PHE A 86 -4.40 3.57 4.11
N SER A 87 -4.00 2.62 3.28
CA SER A 87 -2.60 2.49 2.82
C SER A 87 -2.31 3.23 1.51
N GLY A 88 -3.33 3.81 0.85
CA GLY A 88 -3.14 4.40 -0.47
C GLY A 88 -2.42 3.41 -1.39
N ASP A 89 -1.39 3.88 -2.08
CA ASP A 89 -0.62 3.11 -3.05
C ASP A 89 0.71 2.59 -2.52
N THR A 90 0.97 2.70 -1.22
CA THR A 90 2.15 2.08 -0.59
C THR A 90 1.98 0.57 -0.45
N LEU A 91 0.83 0.12 0.10
CA LEU A 91 0.52 -1.29 0.30
C LEU A 91 -0.83 -1.62 -0.35
N PHE A 92 -0.84 -2.58 -1.26
CA PHE A 92 -2.03 -3.18 -1.83
C PHE A 92 -2.30 -4.56 -1.24
N ASN A 93 -3.50 -5.08 -1.44
CA ASN A 93 -3.76 -6.48 -1.14
C ASN A 93 -2.86 -7.37 -2.01
N ALA A 94 -2.07 -8.22 -1.36
CA ALA A 94 -1.04 -9.10 -1.95
C ALA A 94 0.06 -8.38 -2.76
N GLY A 95 0.31 -7.08 -2.56
CA GLY A 95 1.31 -6.34 -3.32
C GLY A 95 1.71 -4.99 -2.71
N VAL A 96 2.59 -4.29 -3.40
CA VAL A 96 3.01 -2.92 -3.07
C VAL A 96 3.01 -2.04 -4.33
N GLY A 97 2.95 -0.74 -4.15
CA GLY A 97 2.96 0.24 -5.24
C GLY A 97 4.24 0.19 -6.09
N HIS A 98 4.16 0.76 -7.29
CA HIS A 98 5.34 1.03 -8.11
C HIS A 98 6.03 2.34 -7.66
N CYS A 99 7.22 2.64 -8.22
CA CYS A 99 7.99 3.83 -7.87
C CYS A 99 8.34 4.72 -9.08
N HIS A 100 7.68 4.50 -10.23
CA HIS A 100 8.06 5.18 -11.49
C HIS A 100 7.78 6.67 -11.51
N SER A 101 6.78 7.12 -10.72
CA SER A 101 6.29 8.49 -10.77
C SER A 101 6.65 9.24 -9.48
N GLY A 102 7.95 9.44 -9.27
CA GLY A 102 8.46 10.23 -8.14
C GLY A 102 8.74 9.44 -6.86
N GLY A 103 8.81 8.10 -6.95
CA GLY A 103 9.14 7.21 -5.84
C GLY A 103 10.57 6.67 -5.88
N ALA A 104 10.88 5.81 -4.90
CA ALA A 104 12.17 5.12 -4.76
C ALA A 104 11.97 3.73 -4.15
N PRO A 105 12.38 2.65 -4.84
CA PRO A 105 12.16 1.27 -4.37
C PRO A 105 12.82 0.95 -3.03
N GLU A 106 14.01 1.48 -2.77
CA GLU A 106 14.74 1.29 -1.51
C GLU A 106 14.02 1.98 -0.34
N VAL A 107 13.37 3.11 -0.62
CA VAL A 107 12.55 3.80 0.38
C VAL A 107 11.25 3.03 0.62
N LEU A 108 10.62 2.52 -0.45
CA LEU A 108 9.42 1.70 -0.34
C LEU A 108 9.68 0.41 0.46
N TYR A 109 10.86 -0.21 0.29
CA TYR A 109 11.27 -1.36 1.11
C TYR A 109 11.22 -1.02 2.60
N ARG A 110 11.88 0.06 3.02
CA ARG A 110 11.89 0.48 4.44
C ARG A 110 10.47 0.75 4.93
N THR A 111 9.69 1.47 4.17
CA THR A 111 8.29 1.76 4.52
C THR A 111 7.46 0.48 4.66
N ALA A 112 7.46 -0.39 3.65
CA ALA A 112 6.60 -1.57 3.64
C ALA A 112 7.07 -2.61 4.68
N VAL A 113 8.38 -2.90 4.72
CA VAL A 113 8.93 -4.04 5.48
C VAL A 113 9.33 -3.64 6.90
N GLU A 114 10.01 -2.50 7.07
CA GLU A 114 10.51 -2.11 8.39
C GLU A 114 9.45 -1.35 9.22
N GLN A 115 8.47 -0.71 8.56
CA GLN A 115 7.42 0.04 9.24
C GLN A 115 6.07 -0.69 9.21
N LEU A 116 5.48 -0.92 8.02
CA LEU A 116 4.10 -1.41 7.93
C LEU A 116 3.96 -2.89 8.31
N ALA A 117 4.93 -3.76 7.98
CA ALA A 117 4.89 -5.16 8.38
C ALA A 117 4.90 -5.37 9.91
N GLY A 118 5.35 -4.37 10.68
CA GLY A 118 5.30 -4.35 12.14
C GLY A 118 3.93 -4.02 12.75
N LEU A 119 2.93 -3.63 11.95
CA LEU A 119 1.59 -3.36 12.44
C LEU A 119 0.92 -4.63 13.01
N PRO A 120 -0.04 -4.49 13.94
CA PRO A 120 -0.77 -5.63 14.51
C PRO A 120 -1.39 -6.51 13.43
N ASP A 121 -1.33 -7.82 13.60
CA ASP A 121 -1.79 -8.80 12.61
C ASP A 121 -3.27 -8.64 12.23
N ASN A 122 -4.12 -8.18 13.15
CA ASN A 122 -5.53 -7.92 12.91
C ASN A 122 -5.82 -6.52 12.32
N THR A 123 -4.80 -5.81 11.82
CA THR A 123 -5.00 -4.53 11.14
C THR A 123 -5.61 -4.75 9.77
N MET A 124 -6.82 -4.25 9.56
CA MET A 124 -7.50 -4.29 8.25
C MET A 124 -6.82 -3.35 7.26
N VAL A 125 -6.56 -3.81 6.04
CA VAL A 125 -5.86 -3.05 4.99
C VAL A 125 -6.84 -2.55 3.94
N TYR A 126 -6.90 -1.22 3.79
CA TYR A 126 -7.73 -0.52 2.82
C TYR A 126 -6.83 0.20 1.80
N PRO A 127 -6.51 -0.42 0.66
CA PRO A 127 -5.63 0.17 -0.36
C PRO A 127 -6.34 1.20 -1.24
N GLY A 128 -5.55 1.95 -2.03
CA GLY A 128 -6.07 2.90 -3.01
C GLY A 128 -6.76 2.24 -4.20
N HIS A 129 -6.32 1.04 -4.59
CA HIS A 129 -6.86 0.30 -5.73
C HIS A 129 -7.07 -1.18 -5.41
N ASP A 130 -8.01 -1.80 -6.10
CA ASP A 130 -8.23 -3.26 -6.06
C ASP A 130 -7.42 -3.94 -7.17
N TYR A 131 -6.23 -4.41 -6.81
CA TYR A 131 -5.34 -5.17 -7.69
C TYR A 131 -5.15 -6.62 -7.23
N ILE A 132 -6.00 -7.12 -6.30
CA ILE A 132 -5.77 -8.38 -5.61
C ILE A 132 -5.59 -9.57 -6.55
N VAL A 133 -6.40 -9.71 -7.59
CA VAL A 133 -6.31 -10.82 -8.55
C VAL A 133 -4.96 -10.81 -9.25
N ASN A 134 -4.55 -9.65 -9.76
CA ASN A 134 -3.28 -9.51 -10.48
C ASN A 134 -2.08 -9.70 -9.55
N ASN A 135 -2.16 -9.19 -8.32
CA ASN A 135 -1.11 -9.36 -7.32
C ASN A 135 -0.97 -10.82 -6.86
N LEU A 136 -2.08 -11.53 -6.64
CA LEU A 136 -2.05 -12.96 -6.31
C LEU A 136 -1.47 -13.81 -7.46
N ARG A 137 -1.77 -13.47 -8.70
CA ARG A 137 -1.15 -14.13 -9.86
C ARG A 137 0.36 -13.90 -9.88
N PHE A 138 0.84 -12.69 -9.57
CA PHE A 138 2.26 -12.43 -9.42
C PHE A 138 2.87 -13.22 -8.25
N THR A 139 2.18 -13.28 -7.11
CA THR A 139 2.61 -14.11 -5.97
C THR A 139 2.80 -15.55 -6.39
N LEU A 140 1.83 -16.15 -7.10
CA LEU A 140 1.90 -17.55 -7.54
C LEU A 140 2.91 -17.78 -8.68
N ASP A 141 3.23 -16.77 -9.45
CA ASP A 141 4.34 -16.84 -10.41
C ASP A 141 5.70 -16.89 -9.69
N ARG A 142 5.84 -16.23 -8.53
CA ARG A 142 7.06 -16.23 -7.72
C ARG A 142 7.11 -17.32 -6.66
N GLU A 143 5.97 -17.75 -6.16
CA GLU A 143 5.81 -18.75 -5.11
C GLU A 143 4.65 -19.71 -5.46
N PRO A 144 4.78 -20.55 -6.50
CA PRO A 144 3.72 -21.43 -6.95
C PRO A 144 3.24 -22.44 -5.88
N GLY A 145 4.06 -22.74 -4.87
CA GLY A 145 3.69 -23.57 -3.72
C GLY A 145 2.83 -22.88 -2.66
N ASN A 146 2.52 -21.58 -2.79
CA ASN A 146 1.72 -20.83 -1.81
C ASN A 146 0.25 -21.21 -1.87
N GLN A 147 -0.15 -22.19 -1.04
CA GLN A 147 -1.52 -22.71 -1.00
C GLN A 147 -2.56 -21.67 -0.54
N VAL A 148 -2.16 -20.74 0.34
CA VAL A 148 -3.06 -19.67 0.81
C VAL A 148 -3.39 -18.73 -0.35
N ALA A 149 -2.39 -18.31 -1.11
CA ALA A 149 -2.59 -17.48 -2.30
C ALA A 149 -3.40 -18.20 -3.39
N GLN A 150 -3.15 -19.51 -3.63
CA GLN A 150 -3.94 -20.31 -4.58
C GLN A 150 -5.43 -20.34 -4.21
N LYS A 151 -5.73 -20.65 -2.94
CA LYS A 151 -7.09 -20.68 -2.45
C LYS A 151 -7.78 -19.34 -2.57
N LEU A 152 -7.10 -18.28 -2.13
CA LEU A 152 -7.63 -16.93 -2.16
C LEU A 152 -7.88 -16.45 -3.61
N LEU A 153 -6.97 -16.74 -4.55
CA LEU A 153 -7.17 -16.39 -5.95
C LEU A 153 -8.44 -17.03 -6.50
N ALA A 154 -8.67 -18.32 -6.23
CA ALA A 154 -9.87 -19.00 -6.67
C ALA A 154 -11.17 -18.46 -6.05
N GLU A 155 -11.10 -17.84 -4.87
CA GLU A 155 -12.22 -17.17 -4.21
C GLU A 155 -12.50 -15.80 -4.86
N VAL A 156 -11.47 -14.94 -5.00
CA VAL A 156 -11.65 -13.57 -5.50
C VAL A 156 -11.98 -13.51 -6.99
N GLU A 157 -11.56 -14.48 -7.79
CA GLU A 157 -11.95 -14.59 -9.21
C GLU A 157 -13.45 -14.85 -9.42
N ARG A 158 -14.14 -15.32 -8.37
CA ARG A 158 -15.59 -15.60 -8.39
C ARG A 158 -16.41 -14.54 -7.64
N GLN A 159 -15.72 -13.60 -6.99
CA GLN A 159 -16.36 -12.58 -6.18
C GLN A 159 -17.07 -11.56 -7.06
N ASP A 160 -18.14 -10.97 -6.52
CA ASP A 160 -18.80 -9.80 -7.10
C ASP A 160 -17.79 -8.64 -7.19
N PRO A 161 -17.53 -8.08 -8.39
CA PRO A 161 -16.61 -6.95 -8.55
C PRO A 161 -16.96 -5.71 -7.71
N ASN A 162 -18.20 -5.60 -7.23
CA ASN A 162 -18.64 -4.50 -6.37
C ASN A 162 -18.36 -4.75 -4.87
N GLN A 163 -17.77 -5.90 -4.53
CA GLN A 163 -17.44 -6.28 -3.16
C GLN A 163 -15.94 -6.57 -3.05
N ALA A 164 -15.14 -5.51 -3.02
CA ALA A 164 -13.69 -5.65 -2.85
C ALA A 164 -13.37 -6.41 -1.55
N LEU A 165 -12.48 -7.40 -1.65
CA LEU A 165 -11.97 -8.11 -0.49
C LEU A 165 -11.11 -7.16 0.36
N ILE A 166 -11.33 -7.19 1.67
CA ILE A 166 -10.48 -6.49 2.64
C ILE A 166 -9.64 -7.55 3.34
N THR A 167 -8.32 -7.44 3.24
CA THR A 167 -7.38 -8.31 3.95
C THR A 167 -7.01 -7.71 5.31
N ASP A 168 -6.35 -8.52 6.15
CA ASP A 168 -5.63 -8.04 7.32
C ASP A 168 -4.13 -8.29 7.18
N MET A 169 -3.33 -7.74 8.09
CA MET A 169 -1.87 -7.89 8.06
C MET A 169 -1.42 -9.34 8.24
N ALA A 170 -2.19 -10.17 8.98
CA ALA A 170 -1.87 -11.59 9.11
C ALA A 170 -1.98 -12.33 7.77
N LEU A 171 -3.00 -12.02 7.00
CA LEU A 171 -3.19 -12.58 5.66
C LEU A 171 -2.16 -12.02 4.68
N GLU A 172 -1.89 -10.70 4.72
CA GLU A 172 -0.86 -10.08 3.87
C GLU A 172 0.51 -10.74 4.05
N LYS A 173 0.93 -11.04 5.27
CA LYS A 173 2.19 -11.75 5.55
C LYS A 173 2.24 -13.16 4.93
N GLN A 174 1.10 -13.76 4.60
CA GLN A 174 1.02 -15.09 3.99
C GLN A 174 0.95 -15.04 2.45
N ILE A 175 0.34 -13.99 1.87
CA ILE A 175 0.05 -13.92 0.44
C ILE A 175 0.86 -12.88 -0.34
N ASN A 176 1.42 -11.89 0.35
CA ASN A 176 2.15 -10.80 -0.29
C ASN A 176 3.63 -11.15 -0.42
N THR A 177 4.11 -11.38 -1.64
CA THR A 177 5.52 -11.71 -1.90
C THR A 177 6.50 -10.67 -1.35
N PHE A 178 6.09 -9.41 -1.25
CA PHE A 178 6.93 -8.33 -0.71
C PHE A 178 7.08 -8.39 0.83
N PHE A 179 6.34 -9.27 1.52
CA PHE A 179 6.53 -9.63 2.93
C PHE A 179 7.15 -11.02 3.12
N ARG A 180 7.32 -11.80 2.05
CA ARG A 180 7.83 -13.17 2.07
C ARG A 180 9.27 -13.26 1.54
N LEU A 181 10.10 -12.32 1.99
CA LEU A 181 11.45 -12.10 1.46
C LEU A 181 12.47 -13.18 1.85
N ASP A 182 12.13 -14.07 2.77
CA ASP A 182 12.89 -15.25 3.21
C ASP A 182 12.37 -16.56 2.58
N SER A 183 11.33 -16.51 1.76
CA SER A 183 10.79 -17.68 1.07
C SER A 183 11.82 -18.29 0.12
N VAL A 184 12.17 -19.54 0.37
CA VAL A 184 13.13 -20.29 -0.45
C VAL A 184 12.67 -20.36 -1.91
N GLU A 185 11.37 -20.51 -2.13
CA GLU A 185 10.78 -20.61 -3.47
C GLU A 185 10.83 -19.26 -4.20
N VAL A 186 10.49 -18.15 -3.53
CA VAL A 186 10.61 -16.80 -4.07
C VAL A 186 12.06 -16.52 -4.48
N ILE A 187 13.02 -16.78 -3.58
CA ILE A 187 14.45 -16.57 -3.84
C ILE A 187 14.93 -17.43 -5.02
N ALA A 188 14.56 -18.73 -5.05
CA ALA A 188 14.94 -19.63 -6.14
C ALA A 188 14.40 -19.16 -7.51
N ASN A 189 13.14 -18.67 -7.55
CA ASN A 189 12.53 -18.17 -8.77
C ASN A 189 13.11 -16.81 -9.20
N LEU A 190 13.45 -15.93 -8.26
CA LEU A 190 14.14 -14.68 -8.57
C LEU A 190 15.53 -14.93 -9.15
N ARG A 191 16.30 -15.88 -8.62
CA ARG A 191 17.63 -16.22 -9.13
C ARG A 191 17.61 -16.75 -10.57
N ARG A 192 16.52 -17.33 -11.04
CA ARG A 192 16.34 -17.68 -12.46
C ARG A 192 16.21 -16.45 -13.35
N SER A 193 15.58 -15.39 -12.84
CA SER A 193 15.40 -14.11 -13.54
C SER A 193 16.61 -13.19 -13.41
N PHE A 194 17.36 -13.32 -12.31
CA PHE A 194 18.54 -12.51 -11.97
C PHE A 194 19.73 -13.44 -11.63
N PRO A 195 20.47 -13.96 -12.64
CA PRO A 195 21.54 -14.93 -12.43
C PRO A 195 22.67 -14.45 -11.48
N ASP A 196 22.90 -13.13 -11.44
CA ASP A 196 23.93 -12.51 -10.60
C ASP A 196 23.48 -12.29 -9.15
N MET A 197 22.22 -12.64 -8.80
CA MET A 197 21.75 -12.53 -7.42
C MET A 197 22.53 -13.48 -6.51
N PRO A 198 22.98 -13.02 -5.31
CA PRO A 198 23.68 -13.85 -4.34
C PRO A 198 22.90 -15.14 -4.00
N ALA A 199 23.61 -16.18 -3.58
CA ALA A 199 22.98 -17.44 -3.17
C ALA A 199 22.06 -17.25 -1.94
N ASN A 200 22.47 -16.38 -1.02
CA ASN A 200 21.71 -15.99 0.16
C ASN A 200 21.51 -14.47 0.13
N PRO A 201 20.53 -13.96 -0.63
CA PRO A 201 20.28 -12.53 -0.71
C PRO A 201 19.67 -12.02 0.60
N GLY A 202 20.03 -10.80 0.99
CA GLY A 202 19.34 -10.10 2.07
C GLY A 202 17.91 -9.68 1.65
N PRO A 203 17.02 -9.39 2.62
CA PRO A 203 15.62 -9.08 2.35
C PRO A 203 15.45 -7.87 1.42
N GLU A 204 16.25 -6.83 1.56
CA GLU A 204 16.22 -5.67 0.66
C GLU A 204 16.53 -6.06 -0.80
N THR A 205 17.55 -6.90 -1.01
CA THR A 205 17.91 -7.41 -2.35
C THR A 205 16.74 -8.18 -2.98
N VAL A 206 16.04 -9.01 -2.19
CA VAL A 206 14.87 -9.77 -2.65
C VAL A 206 13.73 -8.81 -3.01
N PHE A 207 13.46 -7.83 -2.15
CA PHE A 207 12.40 -6.84 -2.39
C PHE A 207 12.64 -6.03 -3.68
N LEU A 208 13.86 -5.53 -3.86
CA LEU A 208 14.22 -4.74 -5.04
C LEU A 208 14.13 -5.57 -6.32
N ALA A 209 14.57 -6.82 -6.30
CA ALA A 209 14.41 -7.73 -7.43
C ALA A 209 12.94 -8.03 -7.75
N LEU A 210 12.10 -8.26 -6.74
CA LEU A 210 10.65 -8.40 -6.90
C LEU A 210 10.04 -7.15 -7.51
N ARG A 211 10.42 -5.95 -7.02
CA ARG A 211 9.88 -4.69 -7.53
C ARG A 211 10.29 -4.46 -8.98
N GLN A 212 11.55 -4.71 -9.32
CA GLN A 212 12.04 -4.62 -10.69
C GLN A 212 11.26 -5.55 -11.62
N LEU A 213 11.10 -6.81 -11.22
CA LEU A 213 10.40 -7.81 -12.02
C LEU A 213 8.92 -7.45 -12.20
N ARG A 214 8.23 -6.99 -11.13
CA ARG A 214 6.82 -6.62 -11.16
C ARG A 214 6.53 -5.42 -12.07
N ASN A 215 7.54 -4.60 -12.38
CA ASN A 215 7.39 -3.47 -13.29
C ASN A 215 7.21 -3.87 -14.76
N SER A 216 7.66 -5.06 -15.12
CA SER A 216 7.61 -5.59 -16.49
C SER A 216 6.75 -6.86 -16.63
N TRP A 217 6.14 -7.30 -15.56
CA TRP A 217 5.30 -8.52 -15.49
C TRP A 217 3.87 -8.32 -15.96
#